data_850224972158d91a1a1405b70bb13c1c
#
_entry.id   850224972158d91a1a1405b70bb13c1c
#
_cell.length_a   1.000
_cell.length_b   1.000
_cell.length_c   1.000
_cell.angle_alpha   90.00
_cell.angle_beta   90.00
_cell.angle_gamma   90.00
#
_symmetry.space_group_name_H-M   'P 1'
#
loop_
_entity.id
_entity.type
_entity.pdbx_description
1 polymer ?
#
loop_
_entity_poly.entity_id
_entity_poly.type
_entity_poly.pdbx_seq_one_letter_code
_entity_poly.pdbx_strand_id
1 'polypeptide(L)'
;MDTPTPQSRLDTLAAAYWEAYLETYPLFATSVGDRRYDDRLADPSDAGVAGARARFAALQDEADSLGADALGAVPLDEADAPGGPDRPGGAPELDAAARVTLDALRESVSADIAQLDAGLLAWNIDPIEGVPVDFLNVPDYQRLQSPADGHHMVARWCAMAAYTDEHLASLRRSLADGRVACRAPADRTTAILAEILGTPTEDWPLLAPLAGLDALPGWSPVERERFAAALWAAVNDEIRPAFARLHDALVTEILPAARPAERPGMCHVEGGLEGYRGLIRVHTSLDLDAGELHRIGLDEIARIDSELGELAGRTLGTRSLEDALAALRGDPALYFTTRDETYEKAASSLARATDAIPAWFGRLPEAPCEIVRMGPHEEVHSTIAYYRQPAPDGSRPGQYYLNTSSPRTKPRYEAEALAYHESIPGHHLQIAIGQELPHLPEFRRHLGPTAFFEGWGLYAERLADEMGLYTGDLDRIGVLSFDAWRAARLVVDTGMHALGWPRDRAIAFMHAHTALAPDNIANEIDRYIVLPGQALAYKTGQLEMLRLRTEARVALGAGFDIRDFHDTLLGSGALALPALRGIVSAWVEHRTPGSASTPSS
;
A
#
# COMPACT_ATOMS: atom_id res chain seq x y z
N MET A 1 7.86 42.12 -12.60
CA MET A 1 8.05 40.77 -12.02
C MET A 1 7.92 39.82 -13.18
N ASP A 2 8.93 39.02 -13.44
CA ASP A 2 8.85 38.04 -14.53
C ASP A 2 7.76 37.02 -14.19
N THR A 3 6.93 36.68 -15.15
CA THR A 3 5.90 35.62 -15.01
C THR A 3 6.64 34.31 -14.73
N PRO A 4 6.28 33.54 -13.68
CA PRO A 4 6.95 32.29 -13.38
C PRO A 4 6.83 31.31 -14.56
N THR A 5 7.91 30.59 -14.84
CA THR A 5 7.92 29.57 -15.91
C THR A 5 6.99 28.40 -15.54
N PRO A 6 6.46 27.62 -16.50
CA PRO A 6 5.66 26.43 -16.23
C PRO A 6 6.40 25.43 -15.32
N GLN A 7 7.73 25.25 -15.49
CA GLN A 7 8.54 24.41 -14.62
C GLN A 7 8.54 24.92 -13.18
N SER A 8 8.77 26.21 -12.96
CA SER A 8 8.77 26.80 -11.61
C SER A 8 7.38 26.73 -10.94
N ARG A 9 6.29 26.82 -11.74
CA ARG A 9 4.92 26.62 -11.24
C ARG A 9 4.71 25.17 -10.82
N LEU A 10 5.16 24.20 -11.63
CA LEU A 10 5.08 22.77 -11.31
C LEU A 10 5.85 22.43 -10.03
N ASP A 11 7.08 22.93 -9.90
CA ASP A 11 7.91 22.68 -8.71
C ASP A 11 7.25 23.23 -7.44
N THR A 12 6.65 24.44 -7.54
CA THR A 12 5.93 25.07 -6.44
C THR A 12 4.68 24.25 -6.07
N LEU A 13 3.95 23.81 -7.07
CA LEU A 13 2.71 23.03 -6.88
C LEU A 13 3.00 21.63 -6.29
N ALA A 14 4.06 20.98 -6.76
CA ALA A 14 4.52 19.70 -6.22
C ALA A 14 4.93 19.81 -4.73
N ALA A 15 5.63 20.89 -4.37
CA ALA A 15 5.98 21.18 -2.98
C ALA A 15 4.72 21.49 -2.13
N ALA A 16 3.76 22.26 -2.68
CA ALA A 16 2.52 22.58 -1.99
C ALA A 16 1.66 21.33 -1.73
N TYR A 17 1.61 20.42 -2.71
CA TYR A 17 0.91 19.13 -2.53
C TYR A 17 1.57 18.29 -1.43
N TRP A 18 2.91 18.18 -1.43
CA TRP A 18 3.64 17.44 -0.40
C TRP A 18 3.34 17.98 1.00
N GLU A 19 3.39 19.31 1.19
CA GLU A 19 3.07 19.94 2.47
C GLU A 19 1.60 19.68 2.87
N ALA A 20 0.65 19.82 1.94
CA ALA A 20 -0.76 19.55 2.20
C ALA A 20 -1.01 18.07 2.60
N TYR A 21 -0.27 17.15 1.98
CA TYR A 21 -0.34 15.74 2.30
C TYR A 21 0.19 15.45 3.70
N LEU A 22 1.38 15.94 4.04
CA LEU A 22 1.97 15.76 5.37
C LEU A 22 1.12 16.38 6.49
N GLU A 23 0.52 17.56 6.23
CA GLU A 23 -0.39 18.20 7.18
C GLU A 23 -1.68 17.40 7.37
N THR A 24 -2.20 16.79 6.30
CA THR A 24 -3.41 15.96 6.35
C THR A 24 -3.16 14.62 7.04
N TYR A 25 -1.95 14.05 6.88
CA TYR A 25 -1.57 12.74 7.40
C TYR A 25 -0.32 12.80 8.31
N PRO A 26 -0.42 13.39 9.52
CA PRO A 26 0.73 13.60 10.42
C PRO A 26 1.46 12.32 10.85
N LEU A 27 0.76 11.18 10.96
CA LEU A 27 1.40 9.90 11.28
C LEU A 27 2.28 9.42 10.12
N PHE A 28 1.83 9.61 8.88
CA PHE A 28 2.66 9.35 7.71
C PHE A 28 3.89 10.27 7.67
N ALA A 29 3.73 11.58 7.95
CA ALA A 29 4.86 12.50 8.04
C ALA A 29 5.94 12.00 9.01
N THR A 30 5.54 11.56 10.21
CA THR A 30 6.46 10.96 11.19
C THR A 30 7.12 9.68 10.64
N SER A 31 6.39 8.82 9.94
CA SER A 31 6.90 7.55 9.41
C SER A 31 7.99 7.73 8.34
N VAL A 32 7.88 8.80 7.53
CA VAL A 32 8.90 9.18 6.53
C VAL A 32 10.00 10.08 7.08
N GLY A 33 9.97 10.37 8.40
CA GLY A 33 11.02 11.11 9.11
C GLY A 33 10.81 12.63 9.17
N ASP A 34 9.68 13.16 8.70
CA ASP A 34 9.34 14.57 8.87
C ASP A 34 8.72 14.80 10.24
N ARG A 35 9.52 15.38 11.11
CA ARG A 35 9.20 15.56 12.54
C ARG A 35 8.38 16.82 12.87
N ARG A 36 8.09 17.65 11.87
CA ARG A 36 7.34 18.91 12.07
C ARG A 36 5.92 18.69 12.59
N TYR A 37 5.41 17.47 12.40
CA TYR A 37 4.04 17.07 12.73
C TYR A 37 3.97 16.05 13.88
N ASP A 38 5.07 15.81 14.62
CA ASP A 38 5.16 14.80 15.69
C ASP A 38 4.26 15.11 16.91
N ASP A 39 3.69 16.32 16.98
CA ASP A 39 2.83 16.80 18.06
C ASP A 39 1.33 16.67 17.80
N ARG A 40 0.91 16.20 16.61
CA ARG A 40 -0.50 16.25 16.18
C ARG A 40 -0.98 14.99 15.45
N LEU A 41 -2.29 14.89 15.29
CA LEU A 41 -3.00 13.88 14.48
C LEU A 41 -3.80 14.57 13.38
N ALA A 42 -4.32 13.78 12.43
CA ALA A 42 -5.33 14.24 11.48
C ALA A 42 -6.58 14.72 12.23
N ASP A 43 -7.36 15.60 11.63
CA ASP A 43 -8.67 15.99 12.15
C ASP A 43 -9.76 15.07 11.55
N PRO A 44 -10.34 14.12 12.32
CA PRO A 44 -11.33 13.18 11.82
C PRO A 44 -12.75 13.77 11.75
N SER A 45 -12.93 15.04 12.13
CA SER A 45 -14.23 15.70 12.08
C SER A 45 -14.69 15.96 10.65
N ASP A 46 -16.01 16.11 10.45
CA ASP A 46 -16.56 16.48 9.15
C ASP A 46 -15.94 17.78 8.61
N ALA A 47 -15.61 18.72 9.49
CA ALA A 47 -14.94 19.97 9.12
C ALA A 47 -13.48 19.75 8.71
N GLY A 48 -12.74 18.86 9.42
CA GLY A 48 -11.38 18.49 9.10
C GLY A 48 -11.29 17.78 7.74
N VAL A 49 -12.17 16.79 7.51
CA VAL A 49 -12.27 16.06 6.24
C VAL A 49 -12.63 17.01 5.09
N ALA A 50 -13.63 17.89 5.27
CA ALA A 50 -14.01 18.88 4.26
C ALA A 50 -12.88 19.87 3.98
N GLY A 51 -12.12 20.28 5.01
CA GLY A 51 -10.97 21.17 4.87
C GLY A 51 -9.82 20.52 4.09
N ALA A 52 -9.49 19.26 4.38
CA ALA A 52 -8.50 18.49 3.63
C ALA A 52 -8.91 18.33 2.15
N ARG A 53 -10.16 17.93 1.92
CA ARG A 53 -10.72 17.81 0.57
C ARG A 53 -10.65 19.11 -0.23
N ALA A 54 -10.99 20.23 0.41
CA ALA A 54 -10.95 21.55 -0.24
C ALA A 54 -9.50 21.96 -0.61
N ARG A 55 -8.52 21.65 0.23
CA ARG A 55 -7.10 21.88 -0.08
C ARG A 55 -6.65 21.07 -1.30
N PHE A 56 -6.96 19.78 -1.34
CA PHE A 56 -6.64 18.94 -2.48
C PHE A 56 -7.37 19.40 -3.76
N ALA A 57 -8.64 19.79 -3.66
CA ALA A 57 -9.39 20.31 -4.80
C ALA A 57 -8.75 21.58 -5.39
N ALA A 58 -8.28 22.51 -4.56
CA ALA A 58 -7.58 23.70 -5.03
C ALA A 58 -6.25 23.36 -5.74
N LEU A 59 -5.51 22.35 -5.26
CA LEU A 59 -4.30 21.85 -5.92
C LEU A 59 -4.62 21.15 -7.25
N GLN A 60 -5.74 20.45 -7.35
CA GLN A 60 -6.23 19.84 -8.59
C GLN A 60 -6.54 20.92 -9.64
N ASP A 61 -7.29 21.95 -9.26
CA ASP A 61 -7.65 23.06 -10.16
C ASP A 61 -6.38 23.75 -10.71
N GLU A 62 -5.36 23.96 -9.86
CA GLU A 62 -4.10 24.58 -10.29
C GLU A 62 -3.28 23.65 -11.20
N ALA A 63 -3.24 22.32 -10.90
CA ALA A 63 -2.59 21.34 -11.76
C ALA A 63 -3.27 21.25 -13.15
N ASP A 64 -4.58 21.33 -13.19
CA ASP A 64 -5.35 21.33 -14.44
C ASP A 64 -5.14 22.60 -15.25
N SER A 65 -5.10 23.77 -14.60
CA SER A 65 -4.74 25.03 -15.23
C SER A 65 -3.32 25.01 -15.83
N LEU A 66 -2.36 24.51 -15.07
CA LEU A 66 -0.97 24.39 -15.55
C LEU A 66 -0.88 23.47 -16.77
N GLY A 67 -1.61 22.37 -16.79
CA GLY A 67 -1.65 21.47 -17.93
C GLY A 67 -2.30 22.06 -19.16
N ALA A 68 -3.38 22.82 -19.00
CA ALA A 68 -4.02 23.54 -20.10
C ALA A 68 -3.07 24.58 -20.72
N ASP A 69 -2.36 25.34 -19.87
CA ASP A 69 -1.35 26.32 -20.32
C ASP A 69 -0.18 25.64 -21.05
N ALA A 70 0.27 24.48 -20.56
CA ALA A 70 1.41 23.74 -21.12
C ALA A 70 1.10 23.04 -22.46
N LEU A 71 -0.17 22.70 -22.72
CA LEU A 71 -0.60 22.13 -24.00
C LEU A 71 -0.77 23.18 -25.09
N GLY A 72 -0.71 24.48 -24.75
CA GLY A 72 -0.99 25.60 -25.65
C GLY A 72 -2.44 25.53 -26.13
N ALA A 73 -3.26 26.49 -25.80
CA ALA A 73 -4.59 26.62 -26.40
C ALA A 73 -4.43 26.85 -27.91
N VAL A 74 -4.45 25.79 -28.71
CA VAL A 74 -4.75 25.88 -30.14
C VAL A 74 -6.26 25.94 -30.21
N PRO A 75 -6.86 27.09 -30.58
CA PRO A 75 -8.30 27.12 -30.90
C PRO A 75 -8.52 26.15 -32.04
N LEU A 76 -9.54 25.31 -31.93
CA LEU A 76 -9.92 24.32 -32.95
C LEU A 76 -10.28 24.94 -34.30
N ASP A 77 -10.40 26.28 -34.35
CA ASP A 77 -10.80 27.04 -35.56
C ASP A 77 -9.61 27.55 -36.41
N GLU A 78 -8.33 27.38 -36.02
CA GLU A 78 -7.17 27.85 -36.77
C GLU A 78 -6.27 26.74 -37.40
N ALA A 79 -6.76 25.51 -37.50
CA ALA A 79 -6.00 24.39 -38.07
C ALA A 79 -5.78 24.47 -39.60
N ASP A 80 -6.36 25.45 -40.32
CA ASP A 80 -6.34 25.54 -41.79
C ASP A 80 -5.78 26.87 -42.36
N ALA A 81 -4.79 27.51 -41.73
CA ALA A 81 -4.10 28.66 -42.35
C ALA A 81 -2.71 28.28 -42.83
N PRO A 82 -2.43 28.33 -44.15
CA PRO A 82 -1.10 28.05 -44.69
C PRO A 82 -0.15 29.24 -44.50
N GLY A 83 0.98 28.98 -43.81
CA GLY A 83 2.25 29.68 -44.03
C GLY A 83 2.36 31.12 -43.62
N GLY A 84 2.79 31.39 -42.38
CA GLY A 84 3.43 32.66 -41.99
C GLY A 84 4.77 32.42 -41.33
N PRO A 85 5.81 33.22 -41.64
CA PRO A 85 7.13 33.06 -41.04
C PRO A 85 7.17 33.62 -39.62
N ASP A 86 7.97 32.98 -38.77
CA ASP A 86 8.44 33.43 -37.46
C ASP A 86 7.32 33.70 -36.39
N ARG A 87 6.93 32.67 -35.67
CA ARG A 87 6.38 32.84 -34.31
C ARG A 87 7.55 33.25 -33.39
N PRO A 88 7.52 34.43 -32.78
CA PRO A 88 8.50 34.77 -31.75
C PRO A 88 8.25 33.89 -30.52
N GLY A 89 9.28 33.14 -30.12
CA GLY A 89 9.41 32.47 -28.83
C GLY A 89 8.15 31.84 -28.29
N GLY A 90 7.89 30.56 -28.61
CA GLY A 90 6.84 29.79 -27.93
C GLY A 90 7.03 29.89 -26.41
N ALA A 91 5.93 30.03 -25.66
CA ALA A 91 5.97 29.95 -24.21
C ALA A 91 6.78 28.69 -23.79
N PRO A 92 7.63 28.75 -22.75
CA PRO A 92 8.42 27.61 -22.33
C PRO A 92 7.47 26.46 -21.98
N GLU A 93 7.51 25.40 -22.77
CA GLU A 93 6.73 24.17 -22.54
C GLU A 93 7.38 23.33 -21.44
N LEU A 94 6.56 22.52 -20.73
CA LEU A 94 7.08 21.47 -19.87
C LEU A 94 7.79 20.40 -20.72
N ASP A 95 8.97 19.96 -20.30
CA ASP A 95 9.64 18.82 -20.91
C ASP A 95 8.91 17.49 -20.59
N ALA A 96 9.36 16.39 -21.18
CA ALA A 96 8.73 15.09 -20.99
C ALA A 96 8.72 14.63 -19.51
N ALA A 97 9.79 14.87 -18.76
CA ALA A 97 9.90 14.49 -17.36
C ALA A 97 8.98 15.34 -16.46
N ALA A 98 8.89 16.65 -16.77
CA ALA A 98 7.97 17.55 -16.08
C ALA A 98 6.49 17.20 -16.37
N ARG A 99 6.15 16.80 -17.59
CA ARG A 99 4.80 16.31 -17.92
C ARG A 99 4.44 15.07 -17.12
N VAL A 100 5.34 14.08 -17.03
CA VAL A 100 5.14 12.89 -16.18
C VAL A 100 4.94 13.28 -14.71
N THR A 101 5.66 14.28 -14.23
CA THR A 101 5.50 14.79 -12.86
C THR A 101 4.13 15.46 -12.65
N LEU A 102 3.67 16.25 -13.62
CA LEU A 102 2.34 16.87 -13.58
C LEU A 102 1.22 15.83 -13.60
N ASP A 103 1.33 14.81 -14.45
CA ASP A 103 0.36 13.72 -14.53
C ASP A 103 0.32 12.90 -13.24
N ALA A 104 1.50 12.61 -12.66
CA ALA A 104 1.58 11.94 -11.36
C ALA A 104 0.96 12.78 -10.23
N LEU A 105 1.15 14.10 -10.25
CA LEU A 105 0.55 15.01 -9.28
C LEU A 105 -0.98 15.00 -9.38
N ARG A 106 -1.53 15.13 -10.59
CA ARG A 106 -2.97 15.08 -10.84
C ARG A 106 -3.59 13.80 -10.37
N GLU A 107 -2.96 12.68 -10.67
CA GLU A 107 -3.43 11.36 -10.24
C GLU A 107 -3.39 11.23 -8.72
N SER A 108 -2.31 11.65 -8.06
CA SER A 108 -2.19 11.61 -6.60
C SER A 108 -3.25 12.46 -5.91
N VAL A 109 -3.43 13.70 -6.35
CA VAL A 109 -4.47 14.61 -5.80
C VAL A 109 -5.87 14.06 -6.03
N SER A 110 -6.15 13.53 -7.24
CA SER A 110 -7.44 12.91 -7.55
C SER A 110 -7.71 11.68 -6.68
N ALA A 111 -6.68 10.88 -6.39
CA ALA A 111 -6.79 9.72 -5.52
C ALA A 111 -7.10 10.13 -4.06
N ASP A 112 -6.42 11.16 -3.53
CA ASP A 112 -6.70 11.69 -2.18
C ASP A 112 -8.15 12.21 -2.06
N ILE A 113 -8.63 12.95 -3.05
CA ILE A 113 -10.02 13.42 -3.09
C ILE A 113 -10.99 12.23 -3.11
N ALA A 114 -10.75 11.23 -3.96
CA ALA A 114 -11.62 10.06 -4.07
C ALA A 114 -11.63 9.22 -2.79
N GLN A 115 -10.48 9.10 -2.11
CA GLN A 115 -10.36 8.44 -0.80
C GLN A 115 -11.21 9.15 0.27
N LEU A 116 -11.13 10.49 0.33
CA LEU A 116 -11.94 11.28 1.24
C LEU A 116 -13.44 11.20 0.90
N ASP A 117 -13.79 11.24 -0.39
CA ASP A 117 -15.18 11.16 -0.87
C ASP A 117 -15.82 9.77 -0.62
N ALA A 118 -15.04 8.69 -0.58
CA ALA A 118 -15.52 7.37 -0.18
C ALA A 118 -16.00 7.34 1.28
N GLY A 119 -15.49 8.25 2.12
CA GLY A 119 -16.00 8.53 3.47
C GLY A 119 -15.92 7.35 4.43
N LEU A 120 -14.99 6.40 4.21
CA LEU A 120 -14.88 5.17 5.02
C LEU A 120 -14.66 5.48 6.50
N LEU A 121 -13.86 6.49 6.84
CA LEU A 121 -13.56 6.86 8.22
C LEU A 121 -14.84 7.17 9.03
N ALA A 122 -15.89 7.63 8.37
CA ALA A 122 -17.12 8.05 9.04
C ALA A 122 -18.00 6.88 9.53
N TRP A 123 -17.92 5.70 8.89
CA TRP A 123 -18.85 4.59 9.17
C TRP A 123 -18.20 3.20 9.21
N ASN A 124 -17.00 3.06 8.71
CA ASN A 124 -16.30 1.78 8.68
C ASN A 124 -15.56 1.54 10.00
N ILE A 125 -15.36 0.28 10.36
CA ILE A 125 -14.64 -0.12 11.57
C ILE A 125 -13.64 -1.17 11.17
N ASP A 126 -12.36 -0.82 11.29
CA ASP A 126 -11.24 -1.60 10.84
C ASP A 126 -10.50 -2.25 12.03
N PRO A 127 -10.41 -3.59 12.08
CA PRO A 127 -9.67 -4.30 13.12
C PRO A 127 -8.15 -4.35 12.88
N ILE A 128 -7.65 -3.87 11.73
CA ILE A 128 -6.25 -4.01 11.30
C ILE A 128 -5.53 -2.66 11.34
N GLU A 129 -6.12 -1.63 10.71
CA GLU A 129 -5.59 -0.28 10.57
C GLU A 129 -6.54 0.75 11.24
N GLY A 130 -7.40 0.31 12.14
CA GLY A 130 -8.33 1.18 12.84
C GLY A 130 -7.70 1.89 14.04
N VAL A 131 -8.42 2.90 14.53
CA VAL A 131 -7.98 3.83 15.59
C VAL A 131 -7.22 3.16 16.74
N PRO A 132 -7.68 2.05 17.36
CA PRO A 132 -6.95 1.47 18.49
C PRO A 132 -5.59 0.89 18.08
N VAL A 133 -5.52 0.24 16.93
CA VAL A 133 -4.30 -0.44 16.46
C VAL A 133 -3.28 0.57 15.99
N ASP A 134 -3.70 1.53 15.15
CA ASP A 134 -2.81 2.57 14.65
C ASP A 134 -2.13 3.35 15.77
N PHE A 135 -2.89 3.71 16.81
CA PHE A 135 -2.32 4.47 17.92
C PHE A 135 -1.30 3.67 18.73
N LEU A 136 -1.55 2.37 18.93
CA LEU A 136 -0.62 1.52 19.66
C LEU A 136 0.69 1.27 18.90
N ASN A 137 0.70 1.44 17.58
CA ASN A 137 1.88 1.28 16.72
C ASN A 137 2.72 2.57 16.60
N VAL A 138 2.21 3.75 17.03
CA VAL A 138 2.96 5.02 16.89
C VAL A 138 4.33 5.01 17.57
N PRO A 139 4.53 4.38 18.75
CA PRO A 139 5.85 4.32 19.38
C PRO A 139 6.94 3.64 18.55
N ASP A 140 6.58 2.77 17.60
CA ASP A 140 7.54 2.02 16.78
C ASP A 140 8.28 2.91 15.77
N TYR A 141 7.71 4.07 15.42
CA TYR A 141 8.30 4.97 14.44
C TYR A 141 8.47 6.42 14.91
N GLN A 142 7.77 6.87 15.96
CA GLN A 142 8.01 8.19 16.55
C GLN A 142 9.22 8.16 17.49
N ARG A 143 10.30 8.81 17.08
CA ARG A 143 11.57 8.81 17.83
C ARG A 143 11.51 9.68 19.07
N LEU A 144 12.08 9.19 20.17
CA LEU A 144 12.30 9.91 21.42
C LEU A 144 13.81 10.08 21.65
N GLN A 145 14.37 11.26 21.38
CA GLN A 145 15.80 11.52 21.50
C GLN A 145 16.09 12.70 22.45
N SER A 146 15.18 13.67 22.53
CA SER A 146 15.35 14.91 23.29
C SER A 146 14.11 15.21 24.13
N PRO A 147 14.20 16.09 25.14
CA PRO A 147 13.03 16.60 25.87
C PRO A 147 11.98 17.26 24.99
N ALA A 148 12.38 17.90 23.88
CA ALA A 148 11.44 18.47 22.91
C ALA A 148 10.61 17.37 22.24
N ASP A 149 11.22 16.25 21.85
CA ASP A 149 10.50 15.10 21.31
C ASP A 149 9.50 14.53 22.31
N GLY A 150 9.88 14.51 23.59
CA GLY A 150 8.98 14.11 24.67
C GLY A 150 7.76 15.00 24.79
N HIS A 151 7.93 16.32 24.62
CA HIS A 151 6.78 17.25 24.60
C HIS A 151 5.86 17.00 23.42
N HIS A 152 6.41 16.80 22.20
CA HIS A 152 5.61 16.47 21.01
C HIS A 152 4.87 15.15 21.19
N MET A 153 5.54 14.12 21.72
CA MET A 153 4.92 12.82 21.99
C MET A 153 3.75 12.94 22.95
N VAL A 154 3.91 13.62 24.08
CA VAL A 154 2.82 13.84 25.03
C VAL A 154 1.67 14.61 24.38
N ALA A 155 1.95 15.65 23.60
CA ALA A 155 0.92 16.42 22.91
C ALA A 155 0.09 15.53 21.96
N ARG A 156 0.76 14.69 21.18
CA ARG A 156 0.08 13.73 20.27
C ARG A 156 -0.73 12.69 21.05
N TRP A 157 -0.19 12.14 22.18
CA TRP A 157 -0.94 11.18 23.00
C TRP A 157 -2.21 11.81 23.60
N CYS A 158 -2.14 13.04 24.12
CA CYS A 158 -3.35 13.76 24.56
C CYS A 158 -4.35 13.95 23.40
N ALA A 159 -3.88 14.19 22.17
CA ALA A 159 -4.76 14.30 21.00
C ALA A 159 -5.45 12.97 20.63
N MET A 160 -4.87 11.80 20.96
CA MET A 160 -5.47 10.49 20.64
C MET A 160 -6.83 10.28 21.30
N ALA A 161 -7.01 10.76 22.53
CA ALA A 161 -8.30 10.67 23.23
C ALA A 161 -9.37 11.51 22.53
N ALA A 162 -9.07 12.75 22.19
CA ALA A 162 -9.98 13.65 21.48
C ALA A 162 -10.31 13.11 20.07
N TYR A 163 -9.32 12.57 19.35
CA TYR A 163 -9.52 11.91 18.06
C TYR A 163 -10.49 10.74 18.19
N THR A 164 -10.30 9.87 19.19
CA THR A 164 -11.16 8.71 19.42
C THR A 164 -12.61 9.12 19.70
N ASP A 165 -12.82 10.17 20.51
CA ASP A 165 -14.15 10.69 20.82
C ASP A 165 -14.82 11.32 19.58
N GLU A 166 -14.08 12.04 18.72
CA GLU A 166 -14.63 12.60 17.47
C GLU A 166 -14.92 11.49 16.45
N HIS A 167 -14.04 10.49 16.34
CA HIS A 167 -14.32 9.31 15.51
C HIS A 167 -15.62 8.61 15.95
N LEU A 168 -15.80 8.41 17.28
CA LEU A 168 -17.04 7.86 17.81
C LEU A 168 -18.26 8.75 17.47
N ALA A 169 -18.11 10.07 17.55
CA ALA A 169 -19.18 11.00 17.17
C ALA A 169 -19.53 10.85 15.68
N SER A 170 -18.53 10.66 14.81
CA SER A 170 -18.72 10.41 13.38
C SER A 170 -19.46 9.10 13.12
N LEU A 171 -19.07 8.01 13.80
CA LEU A 171 -19.78 6.72 13.72
C LEU A 171 -21.26 6.85 14.11
N ARG A 172 -21.56 7.64 15.15
CA ARG A 172 -22.94 7.88 15.60
C ARG A 172 -23.75 8.71 14.61
N ARG A 173 -23.16 9.72 13.98
CA ARG A 173 -23.80 10.49 12.90
C ARG A 173 -24.12 9.57 11.72
N SER A 174 -23.15 8.78 11.29
CA SER A 174 -23.36 7.84 10.17
C SER A 174 -24.38 6.76 10.49
N LEU A 175 -24.42 6.26 11.72
CA LEU A 175 -25.47 5.33 12.19
C LEU A 175 -26.86 5.96 12.08
N ALA A 176 -27.02 7.23 12.47
CA ALA A 176 -28.30 7.95 12.35
C ALA A 176 -28.71 8.13 10.87
N ASP A 177 -27.77 8.25 9.95
CA ASP A 177 -27.97 8.32 8.51
C ASP A 177 -28.14 6.94 7.84
N GLY A 178 -28.10 5.85 8.61
CA GLY A 178 -28.23 4.48 8.09
C GLY A 178 -26.96 3.91 7.46
N ARG A 179 -25.83 4.59 7.54
CA ARG A 179 -24.52 4.09 7.12
C ARG A 179 -23.81 3.45 8.31
N VAL A 180 -23.59 2.16 8.25
CA VAL A 180 -23.06 1.41 9.39
C VAL A 180 -22.09 0.32 8.93
N ALA A 181 -21.11 0.01 9.78
CA ALA A 181 -20.09 -1.02 9.54
C ALA A 181 -20.69 -2.42 9.32
N CYS A 182 -19.91 -3.31 8.73
CA CYS A 182 -20.20 -4.75 8.72
C CYS A 182 -19.93 -5.34 10.11
N ARG A 183 -20.79 -6.28 10.53
CA ARG A 183 -20.73 -6.90 11.86
C ARG A 183 -19.42 -7.64 12.11
N ALA A 184 -18.94 -8.47 11.17
CA ALA A 184 -17.77 -9.32 11.41
C ALA A 184 -16.49 -8.52 11.75
N PRO A 185 -16.07 -7.49 10.98
CA PRO A 185 -14.95 -6.64 11.37
C PRO A 185 -15.21 -5.86 12.68
N ALA A 186 -16.44 -5.35 12.89
CA ALA A 186 -16.79 -4.61 14.09
C ALA A 186 -16.73 -5.49 15.36
N ASP A 187 -17.17 -6.76 15.29
CA ASP A 187 -17.02 -7.73 16.38
C ASP A 187 -15.53 -7.95 16.72
N ARG A 188 -14.66 -8.04 15.70
CA ARG A 188 -13.21 -8.20 15.90
C ARG A 188 -12.58 -6.96 16.55
N THR A 189 -12.88 -5.76 16.06
CA THR A 189 -12.39 -4.52 16.68
C THR A 189 -12.85 -4.41 18.13
N THR A 190 -14.08 -4.80 18.42
CA THR A 190 -14.61 -4.84 19.80
C THR A 190 -13.82 -5.82 20.67
N ALA A 191 -13.49 -7.00 20.15
CA ALA A 191 -12.69 -8.00 20.86
C ALA A 191 -11.25 -7.50 21.12
N ILE A 192 -10.61 -6.86 20.14
CA ILE A 192 -9.29 -6.24 20.26
C ILE A 192 -9.32 -5.15 21.34
N LEU A 193 -10.31 -4.26 21.32
CA LEU A 193 -10.47 -3.23 22.36
C LEU A 193 -10.66 -3.84 23.76
N ALA A 194 -11.45 -4.91 23.87
CA ALA A 194 -11.63 -5.62 25.14
C ALA A 194 -10.31 -6.21 25.67
N GLU A 195 -9.50 -6.79 24.79
CA GLU A 195 -8.16 -7.31 25.13
C GLU A 195 -7.22 -6.19 25.59
N ILE A 196 -7.14 -5.10 24.81
CA ILE A 196 -6.34 -3.92 25.17
C ILE A 196 -6.75 -3.37 26.53
N LEU A 197 -8.05 -3.18 26.77
CA LEU A 197 -8.60 -2.68 28.04
C LEU A 197 -8.41 -3.66 29.19
N GLY A 198 -8.34 -4.96 28.92
CA GLY A 198 -8.03 -6.01 29.89
C GLY A 198 -6.55 -6.06 30.30
N THR A 199 -5.66 -5.51 29.46
CA THR A 199 -4.22 -5.43 29.73
C THR A 199 -3.92 -4.32 30.76
N PRO A 200 -3.02 -4.54 31.73
CA PRO A 200 -2.57 -3.49 32.66
C PRO A 200 -2.00 -2.29 31.88
N THR A 201 -2.25 -1.07 32.35
CA THR A 201 -1.82 0.15 31.64
C THR A 201 -0.31 0.21 31.42
N GLU A 202 0.47 -0.29 32.40
CA GLU A 202 1.93 -0.35 32.35
C GLU A 202 2.47 -1.19 31.20
N ASP A 203 1.68 -2.12 30.68
CA ASP A 203 2.06 -3.03 29.58
C ASP A 203 1.61 -2.50 28.20
N TRP A 204 0.95 -1.32 28.16
CA TRP A 204 0.52 -0.75 26.88
C TRP A 204 1.71 -0.27 26.04
N PRO A 205 1.76 -0.56 24.71
CA PRO A 205 2.83 -0.11 23.82
C PRO A 205 3.09 1.40 23.89
N LEU A 206 2.05 2.21 24.13
CA LEU A 206 2.16 3.65 24.27
C LEU A 206 3.09 4.11 25.42
N LEU A 207 3.40 3.23 26.37
CA LEU A 207 4.36 3.49 27.46
C LEU A 207 5.75 2.91 27.18
N ALA A 208 5.95 2.18 26.07
CA ALA A 208 7.25 1.62 25.68
C ALA A 208 8.39 2.66 25.63
N PRO A 209 8.16 3.95 25.25
CA PRO A 209 9.20 4.98 25.29
C PRO A 209 9.82 5.20 26.67
N LEU A 210 9.15 4.83 27.77
CA LEU A 210 9.69 4.95 29.12
C LEU A 210 10.80 3.94 29.43
N ALA A 211 10.82 2.79 28.78
CA ALA A 211 11.76 1.71 29.06
C ALA A 211 13.23 2.07 28.79
N GLY A 212 13.51 3.01 27.88
CA GLY A 212 14.86 3.46 27.50
C GLY A 212 15.21 4.86 28.01
N LEU A 213 14.32 5.53 28.72
CA LEU A 213 14.41 6.94 29.05
C LEU A 213 15.68 7.31 29.86
N ASP A 214 16.11 6.44 30.76
CA ASP A 214 17.30 6.66 31.59
C ASP A 214 18.61 6.68 30.80
N ALA A 215 18.65 6.03 29.64
CA ALA A 215 19.81 5.97 28.77
C ALA A 215 19.90 7.14 27.78
N LEU A 216 18.83 7.96 27.65
CA LEU A 216 18.81 9.05 26.68
C LEU A 216 19.68 10.23 27.16
N PRO A 217 20.60 10.72 26.28
CA PRO A 217 21.44 11.88 26.60
C PRO A 217 20.59 13.17 26.59
N GLY A 218 21.05 14.18 27.36
CA GLY A 218 20.43 15.50 27.36
C GLY A 218 19.18 15.65 28.22
N TRP A 219 18.72 14.60 28.88
CA TRP A 219 17.58 14.64 29.78
C TRP A 219 18.03 14.81 31.24
N SER A 220 17.54 15.86 31.92
CA SER A 220 17.70 15.98 33.36
C SER A 220 16.75 15.01 34.10
N PRO A 221 17.05 14.64 35.36
CA PRO A 221 16.15 13.83 36.17
C PRO A 221 14.73 14.38 36.28
N VAL A 222 14.61 15.71 36.41
CA VAL A 222 13.32 16.40 36.51
C VAL A 222 12.52 16.32 35.19
N GLU A 223 13.18 16.43 34.04
CA GLU A 223 12.51 16.29 32.74
C GLU A 223 12.03 14.86 32.53
N ARG A 224 12.84 13.86 32.88
CA ARG A 224 12.45 12.44 32.82
C ARG A 224 11.21 12.17 33.69
N GLU A 225 11.22 12.62 34.93
CA GLU A 225 10.08 12.45 35.85
C GLU A 225 8.82 13.12 35.31
N ARG A 226 8.94 14.36 34.78
CA ARG A 226 7.82 15.09 34.20
C ARG A 226 7.27 14.40 32.96
N PHE A 227 8.16 13.97 32.05
CA PHE A 227 7.76 13.26 30.85
C PHE A 227 7.05 11.93 31.18
N ALA A 228 7.63 11.13 32.09
CA ALA A 228 7.04 9.87 32.50
C ALA A 228 5.66 10.08 33.13
N ALA A 229 5.51 11.06 34.01
CA ALA A 229 4.22 11.38 34.63
C ALA A 229 3.20 11.87 33.61
N ALA A 230 3.61 12.74 32.66
CA ALA A 230 2.71 13.25 31.61
C ALA A 230 2.28 12.16 30.64
N LEU A 231 3.22 11.31 30.20
CA LEU A 231 2.90 10.19 29.31
C LEU A 231 1.96 9.18 29.96
N TRP A 232 2.23 8.85 31.24
CA TRP A 232 1.35 7.99 32.03
C TRP A 232 -0.07 8.58 32.14
N ALA A 233 -0.18 9.87 32.48
CA ALA A 233 -1.46 10.53 32.56
C ALA A 233 -2.22 10.52 31.22
N ALA A 234 -1.55 10.83 30.13
CA ALA A 234 -2.17 10.78 28.80
C ALA A 234 -2.73 9.37 28.48
N VAL A 235 -1.98 8.31 28.79
CA VAL A 235 -2.42 6.92 28.51
C VAL A 235 -3.52 6.49 29.48
N ASN A 236 -3.29 6.65 30.81
CA ASN A 236 -4.18 6.09 31.83
C ASN A 236 -5.46 6.91 32.02
N ASP A 237 -5.35 8.25 31.99
CA ASP A 237 -6.44 9.15 32.40
C ASP A 237 -7.21 9.70 31.18
N GLU A 238 -6.66 9.61 29.97
CA GLU A 238 -7.28 10.15 28.75
C GLU A 238 -7.55 9.05 27.71
N ILE A 239 -6.51 8.35 27.19
CA ILE A 239 -6.66 7.39 26.08
C ILE A 239 -7.46 6.15 26.53
N ARG A 240 -7.09 5.55 27.65
CA ARG A 240 -7.78 4.37 28.17
C ARG A 240 -9.29 4.60 28.39
N PRO A 241 -9.73 5.71 29.01
CA PRO A 241 -11.15 6.04 29.10
C PRO A 241 -11.82 6.29 27.74
N ALA A 242 -11.11 6.89 26.75
CA ALA A 242 -11.64 7.09 25.41
C ALA A 242 -11.86 5.74 24.68
N PHE A 243 -10.90 4.83 24.78
CA PHE A 243 -11.06 3.46 24.25
C PHE A 243 -12.20 2.70 24.93
N ALA A 244 -12.38 2.88 26.24
CA ALA A 244 -13.52 2.29 26.94
C ALA A 244 -14.86 2.84 26.42
N ARG A 245 -14.97 4.16 26.18
CA ARG A 245 -16.18 4.76 25.58
C ARG A 245 -16.43 4.24 24.17
N LEU A 246 -15.37 4.11 23.35
CA LEU A 246 -15.48 3.53 22.01
C LEU A 246 -15.96 2.08 22.09
N HIS A 247 -15.34 1.24 22.91
CA HIS A 247 -15.74 -0.14 23.13
C HIS A 247 -17.22 -0.25 23.54
N ASP A 248 -17.64 0.51 24.56
CA ASP A 248 -19.01 0.46 25.06
C ASP A 248 -20.02 0.88 23.98
N ALA A 249 -19.70 1.91 23.20
CA ALA A 249 -20.55 2.35 22.09
C ALA A 249 -20.60 1.30 20.96
N LEU A 250 -19.46 0.66 20.64
CA LEU A 250 -19.46 -0.45 19.69
C LEU A 250 -20.40 -1.56 20.12
N VAL A 251 -20.34 -1.98 21.38
CA VAL A 251 -21.18 -3.06 21.94
C VAL A 251 -22.66 -2.66 22.00
N THR A 252 -22.95 -1.43 22.46
CA THR A 252 -24.33 -1.06 22.80
C THR A 252 -25.10 -0.34 21.70
N GLU A 253 -24.40 0.33 20.78
CA GLU A 253 -25.02 1.17 19.76
C GLU A 253 -24.74 0.64 18.34
N ILE A 254 -23.47 0.37 17.98
CA ILE A 254 -23.07 0.08 16.61
C ILE A 254 -23.34 -1.38 16.23
N LEU A 255 -22.86 -2.35 17.03
CA LEU A 255 -23.05 -3.78 16.73
C LEU A 255 -24.51 -4.21 16.63
N PRO A 256 -25.47 -3.70 17.46
CA PRO A 256 -26.88 -4.03 17.27
C PRO A 256 -27.44 -3.63 15.90
N ALA A 257 -26.91 -2.55 15.30
CA ALA A 257 -27.32 -2.03 14.00
C ALA A 257 -26.40 -2.47 12.85
N ALA A 258 -25.26 -3.11 13.14
CA ALA A 258 -24.26 -3.48 12.15
C ALA A 258 -24.82 -4.36 11.03
N ARG A 259 -24.37 -4.12 9.79
CA ARG A 259 -24.77 -4.89 8.62
C ARG A 259 -24.38 -6.36 8.81
N PRO A 260 -25.28 -7.32 8.54
CA PRO A 260 -24.98 -8.74 8.73
C PRO A 260 -23.96 -9.24 7.68
N ALA A 261 -23.39 -10.41 7.93
CA ALA A 261 -22.41 -11.07 7.06
C ALA A 261 -22.93 -11.38 5.64
N GLU A 262 -24.24 -11.40 5.46
CA GLU A 262 -24.92 -11.55 4.16
C GLU A 262 -24.85 -10.27 3.32
N ARG A 263 -24.50 -9.12 3.93
CA ARG A 263 -24.45 -7.80 3.29
C ARG A 263 -23.16 -7.04 3.63
N PRO A 264 -21.97 -7.63 3.35
CA PRO A 264 -20.71 -7.04 3.81
C PRO A 264 -20.28 -5.82 2.98
N GLY A 265 -20.60 -5.80 1.70
CA GLY A 265 -20.04 -4.89 0.71
C GLY A 265 -20.64 -3.48 0.69
N MET A 266 -19.95 -2.58 0.02
CA MET A 266 -20.34 -1.18 -0.17
C MET A 266 -21.64 -1.02 -0.95
N CYS A 267 -22.00 -1.96 -1.83
CA CYS A 267 -23.28 -1.96 -2.54
C CYS A 267 -24.53 -1.97 -1.62
N HIS A 268 -24.33 -2.23 -0.33
CA HIS A 268 -25.38 -2.19 0.69
C HIS A 268 -25.36 -0.90 1.54
N VAL A 269 -24.51 0.06 1.18
CA VAL A 269 -24.40 1.37 1.84
C VAL A 269 -24.85 2.43 0.86
N GLU A 270 -25.58 3.44 1.31
CA GLU A 270 -26.00 4.56 0.47
C GLU A 270 -24.79 5.29 -0.11
N GLY A 271 -24.77 5.53 -1.43
CA GLY A 271 -23.62 6.08 -2.16
C GLY A 271 -22.42 5.13 -2.29
N GLY A 272 -22.48 3.93 -1.69
CA GLY A 272 -21.33 3.03 -1.58
C GLY A 272 -20.81 2.49 -2.92
N LEU A 273 -21.66 2.27 -3.92
CA LEU A 273 -21.20 1.85 -5.26
C LEU A 273 -20.37 2.93 -5.96
N GLU A 274 -20.72 4.20 -5.78
CA GLU A 274 -19.96 5.31 -6.33
C GLU A 274 -18.61 5.44 -5.59
N GLY A 275 -18.63 5.39 -4.26
CA GLY A 275 -17.42 5.35 -3.45
C GLY A 275 -16.51 4.18 -3.84
N TYR A 276 -17.07 2.98 -4.05
CA TYR A 276 -16.29 1.81 -4.47
C TYR A 276 -15.64 1.99 -5.85
N ARG A 277 -16.34 2.60 -6.81
CA ARG A 277 -15.75 2.94 -8.12
C ARG A 277 -14.57 3.90 -7.96
N GLY A 278 -14.70 4.92 -7.10
CA GLY A 278 -13.59 5.81 -6.76
C GLY A 278 -12.40 5.04 -6.18
N LEU A 279 -12.64 4.12 -5.24
CA LEU A 279 -11.60 3.31 -4.60
C LEU A 279 -10.94 2.31 -5.57
N ILE A 280 -11.68 1.72 -6.51
CA ILE A 280 -11.07 0.94 -7.61
C ILE A 280 -10.03 1.79 -8.32
N ARG A 281 -10.38 3.01 -8.71
CA ARG A 281 -9.44 3.92 -9.38
C ARG A 281 -8.25 4.30 -8.49
N VAL A 282 -8.49 4.62 -7.22
CA VAL A 282 -7.42 4.93 -6.24
C VAL A 282 -6.38 3.81 -6.20
N HIS A 283 -6.83 2.57 -6.06
CA HIS A 283 -5.93 1.44 -5.85
C HIS A 283 -5.36 0.85 -7.13
N THR A 284 -6.08 0.91 -8.25
CA THR A 284 -5.61 0.35 -9.54
C THR A 284 -5.04 1.40 -10.48
N SER A 285 -5.31 2.69 -10.24
CA SER A 285 -5.05 3.81 -11.16
C SER A 285 -5.67 3.63 -12.56
N LEU A 286 -6.66 2.76 -12.70
CA LEU A 286 -7.37 2.48 -13.95
C LEU A 286 -8.87 2.76 -13.79
N ASP A 287 -9.49 3.21 -14.88
CA ASP A 287 -10.94 3.35 -14.96
C ASP A 287 -11.55 2.02 -15.42
N LEU A 288 -11.62 1.06 -14.50
CA LEU A 288 -12.14 -0.29 -14.74
C LEU A 288 -13.47 -0.49 -14.00
N ASP A 289 -14.40 -1.16 -14.67
CA ASP A 289 -15.64 -1.61 -14.06
C ASP A 289 -15.40 -2.82 -13.14
N ALA A 290 -16.11 -2.87 -12.02
CA ALA A 290 -16.01 -3.97 -11.06
C ALA A 290 -16.32 -5.34 -11.68
N GLY A 291 -17.28 -5.40 -12.64
CA GLY A 291 -17.62 -6.63 -13.36
C GLY A 291 -16.50 -7.07 -14.30
N GLU A 292 -15.76 -6.13 -14.90
CA GLU A 292 -14.59 -6.43 -15.73
C GLU A 292 -13.46 -7.00 -14.88
N LEU A 293 -13.13 -6.38 -13.75
CA LEU A 293 -12.14 -6.89 -12.80
C LEU A 293 -12.50 -8.27 -12.27
N HIS A 294 -13.78 -8.48 -11.95
CA HIS A 294 -14.29 -9.77 -11.52
C HIS A 294 -14.04 -10.87 -12.56
N ARG A 295 -14.34 -10.58 -13.84
CA ARG A 295 -14.11 -11.52 -14.94
C ARG A 295 -12.61 -11.81 -15.13
N ILE A 296 -11.76 -10.76 -15.11
CA ILE A 296 -10.30 -10.93 -15.15
C ILE A 296 -9.83 -11.85 -14.03
N GLY A 297 -10.35 -11.65 -12.82
CA GLY A 297 -10.04 -12.50 -11.67
C GLY A 297 -10.43 -13.96 -11.88
N LEU A 298 -11.62 -14.23 -12.44
CA LEU A 298 -12.07 -15.60 -12.76
C LEU A 298 -11.21 -16.26 -13.83
N ASP A 299 -10.84 -15.52 -14.88
CA ASP A 299 -9.98 -16.02 -15.96
C ASP A 299 -8.57 -16.37 -15.42
N GLU A 300 -8.01 -15.52 -14.56
CA GLU A 300 -6.72 -15.75 -13.91
C GLU A 300 -6.76 -16.95 -12.94
N ILE A 301 -7.81 -17.09 -12.15
CA ILE A 301 -8.01 -18.25 -11.27
C ILE A 301 -8.05 -19.54 -12.09
N ALA A 302 -8.79 -19.57 -13.19
CA ALA A 302 -8.87 -20.77 -14.04
C ALA A 302 -7.50 -21.15 -14.63
N ARG A 303 -6.71 -20.16 -15.04
CA ARG A 303 -5.34 -20.36 -15.54
C ARG A 303 -4.42 -20.91 -14.44
N ILE A 304 -4.44 -20.29 -13.26
CA ILE A 304 -3.57 -20.66 -12.12
C ILE A 304 -3.96 -22.02 -11.55
N ASP A 305 -5.25 -22.33 -11.45
CA ASP A 305 -5.76 -23.64 -11.00
C ASP A 305 -5.20 -24.77 -11.88
N SER A 306 -5.18 -24.57 -13.21
CA SER A 306 -4.60 -25.54 -14.15
C SER A 306 -3.09 -25.70 -13.92
N GLU A 307 -2.35 -24.59 -13.83
CA GLU A 307 -0.90 -24.58 -13.63
C GLU A 307 -0.52 -25.23 -12.29
N LEU A 308 -1.23 -24.86 -11.20
CA LEU A 308 -1.04 -25.42 -9.86
C LEU A 308 -1.39 -26.92 -9.81
N GLY A 309 -2.50 -27.33 -10.40
CA GLY A 309 -2.91 -28.73 -10.47
C GLY A 309 -1.88 -29.61 -11.19
N GLU A 310 -1.33 -29.12 -12.32
CA GLU A 310 -0.29 -29.82 -13.06
C GLU A 310 1.02 -29.93 -12.28
N LEU A 311 1.48 -28.82 -11.67
CA LEU A 311 2.73 -28.80 -10.92
C LEU A 311 2.60 -29.64 -9.65
N ALA A 312 1.51 -29.52 -8.88
CA ALA A 312 1.26 -30.31 -7.67
C ALA A 312 1.09 -31.81 -8.00
N GLY A 313 0.48 -32.15 -9.14
CA GLY A 313 0.39 -33.52 -9.61
C GLY A 313 1.77 -34.18 -9.79
N ARG A 314 2.74 -33.45 -10.36
CA ARG A 314 4.11 -33.93 -10.52
C ARG A 314 4.91 -33.95 -9.21
N THR A 315 4.71 -32.94 -8.36
CA THR A 315 5.55 -32.72 -7.16
C THR A 315 5.02 -33.46 -5.94
N LEU A 316 3.70 -33.50 -5.75
CA LEU A 316 3.03 -34.09 -4.59
C LEU A 316 2.30 -35.39 -4.91
N GLY A 317 2.19 -35.78 -6.19
CA GLY A 317 1.47 -36.98 -6.62
C GLY A 317 -0.06 -36.86 -6.49
N THR A 318 -0.61 -35.64 -6.41
CA THR A 318 -2.05 -35.37 -6.29
C THR A 318 -2.77 -35.58 -7.62
N ARG A 319 -4.09 -35.88 -7.58
CA ARG A 319 -4.89 -36.20 -8.78
C ARG A 319 -5.84 -35.08 -9.20
N SER A 320 -6.06 -34.13 -8.33
CA SER A 320 -6.94 -32.98 -8.54
C SER A 320 -6.39 -31.75 -7.83
N LEU A 321 -6.91 -30.57 -8.20
CA LEU A 321 -6.61 -29.33 -7.48
C LEU A 321 -7.07 -29.42 -6.01
N GLU A 322 -8.25 -30.00 -5.75
CA GLU A 322 -8.77 -30.18 -4.41
C GLU A 322 -7.81 -31.03 -3.54
N ASP A 323 -7.31 -32.17 -4.07
CA ASP A 323 -6.31 -32.99 -3.39
C ASP A 323 -5.00 -32.20 -3.14
N ALA A 324 -4.57 -31.38 -4.12
CA ALA A 324 -3.38 -30.55 -4.01
C ALA A 324 -3.53 -29.50 -2.89
N LEU A 325 -4.61 -28.76 -2.88
CA LEU A 325 -4.89 -27.75 -1.86
C LEU A 325 -5.07 -28.39 -0.46
N ALA A 326 -5.70 -29.57 -0.38
CA ALA A 326 -5.80 -30.31 0.87
C ALA A 326 -4.42 -30.77 1.38
N ALA A 327 -3.55 -31.27 0.51
CA ALA A 327 -2.20 -31.66 0.88
C ALA A 327 -1.36 -30.46 1.32
N LEU A 328 -1.41 -29.35 0.58
CA LEU A 328 -0.68 -28.11 0.91
C LEU A 328 -1.08 -27.55 2.29
N ARG A 329 -2.37 -27.62 2.64
CA ARG A 329 -2.87 -27.17 3.95
C ARG A 329 -2.63 -28.16 5.09
N GLY A 330 -2.63 -29.46 4.80
CA GLY A 330 -2.74 -30.50 5.82
C GLY A 330 -1.47 -31.30 6.09
N ASP A 331 -0.46 -31.28 5.21
CA ASP A 331 0.76 -32.06 5.40
C ASP A 331 1.78 -31.30 6.28
N PRO A 332 2.02 -31.74 7.54
CA PRO A 332 2.98 -31.07 8.43
C PRO A 332 4.42 -31.03 7.90
N ALA A 333 4.80 -31.92 6.96
CA ALA A 333 6.12 -31.92 6.35
C ALA A 333 6.38 -30.69 5.47
N LEU A 334 5.30 -30.02 5.02
CA LEU A 334 5.36 -28.81 4.21
C LEU A 334 5.49 -27.52 5.04
N TYR A 335 5.57 -27.64 6.37
CA TYR A 335 5.65 -26.51 7.30
C TYR A 335 7.00 -26.46 8.00
N PHE A 336 7.37 -25.28 8.49
CA PHE A 336 8.57 -25.14 9.31
C PHE A 336 8.40 -25.81 10.66
N THR A 337 9.52 -26.23 11.26
CA THR A 337 9.53 -26.83 12.59
C THR A 337 10.10 -25.87 13.64
N THR A 338 10.98 -24.96 13.24
CA THR A 338 11.63 -24.00 14.13
C THR A 338 11.59 -22.57 13.55
N ARG A 339 11.73 -21.59 14.44
CA ARG A 339 11.86 -20.16 14.06
C ARG A 339 13.12 -19.91 13.22
N ASP A 340 14.20 -20.62 13.52
CA ASP A 340 15.46 -20.46 12.79
C ASP A 340 15.38 -20.98 11.37
N GLU A 341 14.71 -22.12 11.12
CA GLU A 341 14.45 -22.59 9.75
C GLU A 341 13.70 -21.56 8.92
N THR A 342 12.70 -20.86 9.50
CA THR A 342 11.94 -19.81 8.80
C THR A 342 12.87 -18.66 8.41
N TYR A 343 13.70 -18.21 9.34
CA TYR A 343 14.65 -17.12 9.09
C TYR A 343 15.74 -17.52 8.08
N GLU A 344 16.33 -18.69 8.21
CA GLU A 344 17.41 -19.18 7.33
C GLU A 344 16.93 -19.34 5.88
N LYS A 345 15.69 -19.80 5.67
CA LYS A 345 15.08 -19.89 4.33
C LYS A 345 14.98 -18.51 3.69
N ALA A 346 14.48 -17.52 4.42
CA ALA A 346 14.39 -16.13 3.94
C ALA A 346 15.78 -15.54 3.67
N ALA A 347 16.74 -15.71 4.59
CA ALA A 347 18.10 -15.19 4.46
C ALA A 347 18.83 -15.77 3.24
N SER A 348 18.70 -17.09 3.02
CA SER A 348 19.28 -17.73 1.84
C SER A 348 18.63 -17.27 0.54
N SER A 349 17.33 -16.97 0.55
CA SER A 349 16.62 -16.45 -0.61
C SER A 349 17.07 -15.04 -0.97
N LEU A 350 17.17 -14.15 0.04
CA LEU A 350 17.69 -12.79 -0.16
C LEU A 350 19.13 -12.81 -0.71
N ALA A 351 20.00 -13.66 -0.17
CA ALA A 351 21.37 -13.77 -0.65
C ALA A 351 21.44 -14.20 -2.12
N ARG A 352 20.68 -15.24 -2.52
CA ARG A 352 20.62 -15.67 -3.93
C ARG A 352 20.12 -14.59 -4.86
N ALA A 353 19.08 -13.86 -4.45
CA ALA A 353 18.53 -12.75 -5.23
C ALA A 353 19.54 -11.61 -5.39
N THR A 354 20.25 -11.23 -4.30
CA THR A 354 21.28 -10.20 -4.32
C THR A 354 22.39 -10.52 -5.32
N ASP A 355 22.83 -11.78 -5.36
CA ASP A 355 23.86 -12.24 -6.29
C ASP A 355 23.39 -12.22 -7.77
N ALA A 356 22.09 -12.45 -8.01
CA ALA A 356 21.54 -12.60 -9.35
C ALA A 356 21.09 -11.27 -10.00
N ILE A 357 20.67 -10.27 -9.21
CA ILE A 357 20.04 -9.05 -9.75
C ILE A 357 20.90 -8.25 -10.73
N PRO A 358 22.26 -8.21 -10.68
CA PRO A 358 23.03 -7.42 -11.66
C PRO A 358 22.87 -7.88 -13.11
N ALA A 359 22.41 -9.13 -13.33
CA ALA A 359 22.12 -9.64 -14.66
C ALA A 359 20.73 -9.23 -15.20
N TRP A 360 19.86 -8.72 -14.34
CA TRP A 360 18.44 -8.43 -14.64
C TRP A 360 18.07 -6.96 -14.51
N PHE A 361 18.92 -6.14 -13.87
CA PHE A 361 18.71 -4.71 -13.63
C PHE A 361 19.99 -3.95 -13.96
N GLY A 362 19.86 -2.83 -14.64
CA GLY A 362 20.99 -1.91 -14.88
C GLY A 362 21.20 -0.97 -13.71
N ARG A 363 20.10 -0.60 -13.01
CA ARG A 363 20.15 0.20 -11.77
C ARG A 363 19.87 -0.69 -10.56
N LEU A 364 20.73 -0.58 -9.55
CA LEU A 364 20.57 -1.27 -8.28
C LEU A 364 20.45 -0.26 -7.16
N PRO A 365 19.71 -0.57 -6.07
CA PRO A 365 19.62 0.32 -4.92
C PRO A 365 20.97 0.42 -4.20
N GLU A 366 21.29 1.60 -3.67
CA GLU A 366 22.47 1.82 -2.82
C GLU A 366 22.23 1.33 -1.39
N ALA A 367 20.99 1.48 -0.90
CA ALA A 367 20.60 1.03 0.42
C ALA A 367 20.56 -0.51 0.48
N PRO A 368 21.21 -1.15 1.46
CA PRO A 368 21.12 -2.59 1.63
C PRO A 368 19.75 -3.01 2.21
N CYS A 369 19.38 -4.28 2.00
CA CYS A 369 18.23 -4.91 2.62
C CYS A 369 18.68 -5.87 3.73
N GLU A 370 18.07 -5.79 4.90
CA GLU A 370 18.28 -6.74 5.99
C GLU A 370 16.98 -7.42 6.39
N ILE A 371 17.09 -8.64 6.93
CA ILE A 371 15.94 -9.36 7.48
C ILE A 371 15.91 -9.15 8.99
N VAL A 372 14.76 -8.69 9.47
CA VAL A 372 14.51 -8.43 10.88
C VAL A 372 13.42 -9.39 11.37
N ARG A 373 13.67 -10.09 12.46
CA ARG A 373 12.61 -10.85 13.13
C ARG A 373 11.69 -9.87 13.86
N MET A 374 10.39 -10.03 13.69
CA MET A 374 9.42 -9.27 14.48
C MET A 374 9.63 -9.49 15.97
N GLY A 375 9.37 -8.46 16.76
CA GLY A 375 9.46 -8.55 18.22
C GLY A 375 8.33 -9.41 18.81
N PRO A 376 8.50 -9.95 20.03
CA PRO A 376 7.51 -10.85 20.66
C PRO A 376 6.10 -10.24 20.79
N HIS A 377 6.00 -8.92 20.97
CA HIS A 377 4.70 -8.24 21.08
C HIS A 377 4.05 -8.03 19.71
N GLU A 378 4.85 -7.77 18.69
CA GLU A 378 4.40 -7.53 17.33
C GLU A 378 3.96 -8.83 16.65
N GLU A 379 4.74 -9.91 16.78
CA GLU A 379 4.53 -11.17 16.04
C GLU A 379 3.19 -11.87 16.33
N VAL A 380 2.52 -11.55 17.46
CA VAL A 380 1.24 -12.17 17.84
C VAL A 380 0.08 -11.60 17.01
N HIS A 381 0.15 -10.31 16.66
CA HIS A 381 -0.96 -9.58 16.02
C HIS A 381 -0.63 -9.12 14.60
N SER A 382 0.63 -9.30 14.16
CA SER A 382 1.10 -8.84 12.86
C SER A 382 0.84 -9.86 11.75
N THR A 383 1.02 -9.40 10.50
CA THR A 383 1.01 -10.22 9.28
C THR A 383 2.17 -11.21 9.25
N ILE A 384 2.23 -12.03 8.19
CA ILE A 384 3.35 -12.99 8.00
C ILE A 384 4.68 -12.29 7.75
N ALA A 385 4.65 -11.13 7.11
CA ALA A 385 5.81 -10.29 6.82
C ALA A 385 5.35 -8.91 6.32
N TYR A 386 6.28 -7.94 6.36
CA TYR A 386 6.15 -6.66 5.67
C TYR A 386 7.53 -6.05 5.40
N TYR A 387 7.58 -5.13 4.45
CA TYR A 387 8.78 -4.38 4.15
C TYR A 387 8.72 -2.99 4.78
N ARG A 388 9.84 -2.55 5.38
CA ARG A 388 10.05 -1.19 5.88
C ARG A 388 11.17 -0.53 5.07
N GLN A 389 10.86 0.57 4.45
CA GLN A 389 11.78 1.32 3.58
C GLN A 389 12.99 1.87 4.36
N PRO A 390 14.14 2.14 3.67
CA PRO A 390 15.28 2.80 4.27
C PRO A 390 14.91 4.16 4.89
N ALA A 391 15.61 4.54 5.94
CA ALA A 391 15.45 5.89 6.46
C ALA A 391 16.08 6.90 5.47
N PRO A 392 15.41 8.04 5.18
CA PRO A 392 15.92 9.02 4.22
C PRO A 392 17.31 9.60 4.59
N ASP A 393 17.65 9.61 5.87
CA ASP A 393 18.93 10.07 6.40
C ASP A 393 20.04 8.99 6.38
N GLY A 394 19.76 7.81 5.82
CA GLY A 394 20.67 6.68 5.76
C GLY A 394 20.94 6.01 7.11
N SER A 395 20.25 6.41 8.19
CA SER A 395 20.49 5.87 9.54
C SER A 395 19.99 4.44 9.71
N ARG A 396 19.16 3.94 8.80
CA ARG A 396 18.58 2.59 8.83
C ARG A 396 18.47 2.04 7.40
N PRO A 397 18.90 0.79 7.15
CA PRO A 397 18.71 0.11 5.87
C PRO A 397 17.24 -0.19 5.60
N GLY A 398 16.93 -0.70 4.40
CA GLY A 398 15.66 -1.34 4.13
C GLY A 398 15.52 -2.62 4.95
N GLN A 399 14.33 -2.87 5.49
CA GLN A 399 14.10 -3.97 6.43
C GLN A 399 12.92 -4.85 5.98
N TYR A 400 13.23 -6.13 5.73
CA TYR A 400 12.23 -7.17 5.57
C TYR A 400 11.91 -7.73 6.95
N TYR A 401 10.77 -7.32 7.54
CA TYR A 401 10.27 -7.84 8.80
C TYR A 401 9.60 -9.19 8.59
N LEU A 402 10.12 -10.20 9.27
CA LEU A 402 9.65 -11.57 9.15
C LEU A 402 9.07 -12.07 10.48
N ASN A 403 7.80 -12.45 10.46
CA ASN A 403 7.17 -13.13 11.58
C ASN A 403 7.64 -14.58 11.66
N THR A 404 8.48 -14.90 12.62
CA THR A 404 8.98 -16.25 12.84
C THR A 404 8.23 -17.03 13.94
N SER A 405 7.20 -16.43 14.55
CA SER A 405 6.37 -17.13 15.56
C SER A 405 5.59 -18.28 14.93
N SER A 406 5.19 -19.25 15.77
CA SER A 406 4.36 -20.37 15.33
C SER A 406 4.81 -21.03 14.01
N PRO A 407 6.07 -21.50 13.89
CA PRO A 407 6.63 -21.95 12.61
C PRO A 407 5.82 -23.10 11.99
N ARG A 408 5.16 -23.92 12.80
CA ARG A 408 4.32 -25.05 12.33
C ARG A 408 3.02 -24.62 11.63
N THR A 409 2.73 -23.33 11.60
CA THR A 409 1.62 -22.75 10.83
C THR A 409 2.10 -22.05 9.56
N LYS A 410 3.40 -21.97 9.31
CA LYS A 410 4.01 -21.27 8.18
C LYS A 410 4.48 -22.26 7.12
N PRO A 411 3.92 -22.20 5.89
CA PRO A 411 4.29 -23.08 4.80
C PRO A 411 5.74 -22.81 4.33
N ARG A 412 6.53 -23.86 4.21
CA ARG A 412 7.91 -23.75 3.69
C ARG A 412 7.94 -23.36 2.22
N TYR A 413 6.95 -23.80 1.47
CA TYR A 413 6.85 -23.58 0.03
C TYR A 413 6.52 -22.12 -0.35
N GLU A 414 5.96 -21.32 0.55
CA GLU A 414 5.66 -19.91 0.31
C GLU A 414 6.82 -18.98 0.69
N ALA A 415 7.80 -19.46 1.46
CA ALA A 415 8.81 -18.61 2.07
C ALA A 415 9.74 -17.91 1.06
N GLU A 416 10.09 -18.57 -0.04
CA GLU A 416 10.93 -17.96 -1.09
C GLU A 416 10.16 -16.89 -1.87
N ALA A 417 8.91 -17.16 -2.25
CA ALA A 417 8.06 -16.19 -2.92
C ALA A 417 7.85 -14.95 -2.04
N LEU A 418 7.58 -15.14 -0.74
CA LEU A 418 7.46 -14.05 0.23
C LEU A 418 8.75 -13.22 0.33
N ALA A 419 9.91 -13.87 0.39
CA ALA A 419 11.19 -13.18 0.46
C ALA A 419 11.44 -12.34 -0.80
N TYR A 420 11.11 -12.85 -1.98
CA TYR A 420 11.25 -12.12 -3.25
C TYR A 420 10.24 -10.99 -3.41
N HIS A 421 9.07 -11.11 -2.81
CA HIS A 421 8.07 -10.04 -2.75
C HIS A 421 8.53 -8.88 -1.85
N GLU A 422 8.92 -9.18 -0.61
CA GLU A 422 9.24 -8.17 0.40
C GLU A 422 10.64 -7.56 0.23
N SER A 423 11.59 -8.34 -0.30
CA SER A 423 12.98 -7.88 -0.40
C SER A 423 13.41 -7.64 -1.86
N ILE A 424 14.30 -8.46 -2.39
CA ILE A 424 14.87 -8.40 -3.73
C ILE A 424 14.36 -9.59 -4.53
N PRO A 425 13.86 -9.39 -5.75
CA PRO A 425 13.75 -8.15 -6.52
C PRO A 425 12.47 -7.32 -6.28
N GLY A 426 11.73 -7.58 -5.22
CA GLY A 426 10.43 -6.98 -4.92
C GLY A 426 10.48 -5.57 -4.30
N HIS A 427 9.77 -5.39 -3.20
CA HIS A 427 9.54 -4.08 -2.57
C HIS A 427 10.82 -3.33 -2.25
N HIS A 428 11.83 -3.99 -1.66
CA HIS A 428 13.08 -3.30 -1.34
C HIS A 428 13.73 -2.69 -2.58
N LEU A 429 13.92 -3.47 -3.63
CA LEU A 429 14.57 -2.99 -4.85
C LEU A 429 13.81 -1.80 -5.46
N GLN A 430 12.50 -1.90 -5.59
CA GLN A 430 11.67 -0.88 -6.22
C GLN A 430 11.61 0.41 -5.38
N ILE A 431 11.34 0.29 -4.07
CA ILE A 431 11.12 1.45 -3.19
C ILE A 431 12.46 2.18 -2.95
N ALA A 432 13.55 1.46 -2.69
CA ALA A 432 14.85 2.06 -2.49
C ALA A 432 15.33 2.81 -3.74
N ILE A 433 15.20 2.22 -4.95
CA ILE A 433 15.48 2.93 -6.20
C ILE A 433 14.66 4.22 -6.28
N GLY A 434 13.35 4.17 -6.00
CA GLY A 434 12.48 5.35 -6.04
C GLY A 434 12.94 6.47 -5.11
N GLN A 435 13.34 6.13 -3.88
CA GLN A 435 13.88 7.09 -2.90
C GLN A 435 15.24 7.69 -3.31
N GLU A 436 16.02 6.94 -4.07
CA GLU A 436 17.34 7.32 -4.57
C GLU A 436 17.31 8.10 -5.90
N LEU A 437 16.14 8.64 -6.32
CA LEU A 437 15.97 9.49 -7.49
C LEU A 437 15.92 10.98 -7.10
N PRO A 438 17.07 11.65 -6.91
CA PRO A 438 17.12 13.00 -6.31
C PRO A 438 16.52 14.10 -7.20
N HIS A 439 16.28 13.80 -8.48
CA HIS A 439 15.66 14.73 -9.43
C HIS A 439 14.12 14.73 -9.34
N LEU A 440 13.52 13.78 -8.61
CA LEU A 440 12.08 13.72 -8.40
C LEU A 440 11.68 14.56 -7.18
N PRO A 441 10.55 15.25 -7.21
CA PRO A 441 9.99 15.91 -6.03
C PRO A 441 9.62 14.88 -4.94
N GLU A 442 9.57 15.33 -3.68
CA GLU A 442 9.40 14.47 -2.50
C GLU A 442 8.17 13.55 -2.60
N PHE A 443 7.02 14.09 -3.05
CA PHE A 443 5.82 13.26 -3.17
C PHE A 443 6.03 12.05 -4.10
N ARG A 444 6.81 12.19 -5.17
CA ARG A 444 7.10 11.08 -6.11
C ARG A 444 8.12 10.08 -5.59
N ARG A 445 8.90 10.48 -4.60
CA ARG A 445 9.89 9.60 -3.95
C ARG A 445 9.27 8.76 -2.83
N HIS A 446 8.16 9.24 -2.25
CA HIS A 446 7.54 8.65 -1.05
C HIS A 446 6.11 8.16 -1.27
N LEU A 447 5.40 8.66 -2.27
CA LEU A 447 4.04 8.26 -2.60
C LEU A 447 3.98 7.57 -3.96
N GLY A 448 2.88 6.87 -4.20
CA GLY A 448 2.60 6.25 -5.48
C GLY A 448 1.38 5.33 -5.43
N PRO A 449 0.86 4.94 -6.59
CA PRO A 449 -0.31 4.06 -6.67
C PRO A 449 -0.02 2.68 -6.10
N THR A 450 -0.97 2.15 -5.32
CA THR A 450 -0.89 0.81 -4.73
C THR A 450 -0.62 -0.26 -5.80
N ALA A 451 -1.24 -0.13 -6.99
CA ALA A 451 -1.03 -1.07 -8.10
C ALA A 451 0.41 -1.08 -8.63
N PHE A 452 1.16 0.01 -8.49
CA PHE A 452 2.57 0.00 -8.84
C PHE A 452 3.40 -0.78 -7.83
N PHE A 453 3.25 -0.49 -6.55
CA PHE A 453 4.01 -1.15 -5.49
C PHE A 453 3.70 -2.65 -5.41
N GLU A 454 2.44 -2.99 -5.27
CA GLU A 454 1.99 -4.36 -5.08
C GLU A 454 2.06 -5.17 -6.39
N GLY A 455 1.77 -4.52 -7.51
CA GLY A 455 1.94 -5.11 -8.83
C GLY A 455 3.38 -5.47 -9.12
N TRP A 456 4.34 -4.62 -8.71
CA TRP A 456 5.76 -4.91 -8.80
C TRP A 456 6.16 -6.08 -7.89
N GLY A 457 5.72 -6.11 -6.63
CA GLY A 457 5.98 -7.24 -5.72
C GLY A 457 5.53 -8.56 -6.32
N LEU A 458 4.31 -8.59 -6.86
CA LEU A 458 3.75 -9.79 -7.49
C LEU A 458 4.42 -10.14 -8.84
N TYR A 459 4.84 -9.14 -9.61
CA TYR A 459 5.65 -9.32 -10.80
C TYR A 459 7.02 -9.92 -10.45
N ALA A 460 7.64 -9.45 -9.37
CA ALA A 460 8.93 -9.92 -8.88
C ALA A 460 8.90 -11.40 -8.46
N GLU A 461 7.80 -11.90 -7.90
CA GLU A 461 7.62 -13.33 -7.59
C GLU A 461 7.74 -14.20 -8.85
N ARG A 462 7.08 -13.83 -9.95
CA ARG A 462 7.17 -14.53 -11.24
C ARG A 462 8.53 -14.32 -11.90
N LEU A 463 9.10 -13.13 -11.81
CA LEU A 463 10.43 -12.82 -12.33
C LEU A 463 11.50 -13.69 -11.64
N ALA A 464 11.40 -13.94 -10.35
CA ALA A 464 12.31 -14.78 -9.59
C ALA A 464 12.37 -16.23 -10.13
N ASP A 465 11.28 -16.74 -10.71
CA ASP A 465 11.30 -18.05 -11.39
C ASP A 465 12.11 -18.00 -12.69
N GLU A 466 11.94 -16.94 -13.49
CA GLU A 466 12.74 -16.74 -14.71
C GLU A 466 14.23 -16.51 -14.40
N MET A 467 14.54 -15.89 -13.24
CA MET A 467 15.91 -15.72 -12.74
C MET A 467 16.52 -17.03 -12.20
N GLY A 468 15.74 -18.10 -12.07
CA GLY A 468 16.17 -19.39 -11.53
C GLY A 468 16.43 -19.38 -10.04
N LEU A 469 15.74 -18.54 -9.29
CA LEU A 469 15.98 -18.34 -7.84
C LEU A 469 15.29 -19.37 -6.96
N TYR A 470 14.19 -19.98 -7.43
CA TYR A 470 13.48 -21.01 -6.65
C TYR A 470 14.27 -22.30 -6.57
N THR A 471 14.35 -22.89 -5.37
CA THR A 471 15.20 -24.06 -5.11
C THR A 471 14.59 -25.38 -5.57
N GLY A 472 13.30 -25.39 -5.89
CA GLY A 472 12.62 -26.57 -6.40
C GLY A 472 11.17 -26.35 -6.79
N ASP A 473 10.55 -27.41 -7.32
CA ASP A 473 9.14 -27.35 -7.76
C ASP A 473 8.17 -27.08 -6.61
N LEU A 474 8.53 -27.46 -5.37
CA LEU A 474 7.74 -27.15 -4.20
C LEU A 474 7.70 -25.63 -3.93
N ASP A 475 8.83 -24.93 -4.08
CA ASP A 475 8.89 -23.47 -3.92
C ASP A 475 8.15 -22.75 -5.07
N ARG A 476 8.13 -23.34 -6.29
CA ARG A 476 7.30 -22.85 -7.41
C ARG A 476 5.81 -23.02 -7.16
N ILE A 477 5.38 -24.07 -6.43
CA ILE A 477 4.00 -24.18 -5.94
C ILE A 477 3.68 -22.97 -5.04
N GLY A 478 4.63 -22.49 -4.25
CA GLY A 478 4.46 -21.29 -3.42
C GLY A 478 4.15 -20.03 -4.23
N VAL A 479 4.83 -19.84 -5.38
CA VAL A 479 4.49 -18.75 -6.32
C VAL A 479 3.05 -18.85 -6.79
N LEU A 480 2.62 -20.06 -7.19
CA LEU A 480 1.25 -20.29 -7.68
C LEU A 480 0.22 -20.13 -6.57
N SER A 481 0.54 -20.53 -5.32
CA SER A 481 -0.29 -20.28 -4.15
C SER A 481 -0.53 -18.78 -3.94
N PHE A 482 0.54 -17.97 -4.00
CA PHE A 482 0.46 -16.52 -3.86
C PHE A 482 -0.27 -15.87 -5.04
N ASP A 483 0.00 -16.33 -6.24
CA ASP A 483 -0.65 -15.83 -7.45
C ASP A 483 -2.17 -16.13 -7.43
N ALA A 484 -2.57 -17.34 -7.02
CA ALA A 484 -3.98 -17.72 -6.83
C ALA A 484 -4.66 -16.85 -5.76
N TRP A 485 -3.98 -16.62 -4.63
CA TRP A 485 -4.49 -15.74 -3.59
C TRP A 485 -4.81 -14.34 -4.14
N ARG A 486 -3.85 -13.72 -4.87
CA ARG A 486 -4.03 -12.37 -5.42
C ARG A 486 -5.03 -12.32 -6.58
N ALA A 487 -5.14 -13.38 -7.37
CA ALA A 487 -6.21 -13.49 -8.38
C ALA A 487 -7.60 -13.64 -7.73
N ALA A 488 -7.71 -14.45 -6.65
CA ALA A 488 -8.96 -14.59 -5.90
C ALA A 488 -9.43 -13.26 -5.30
N ARG A 489 -8.50 -12.35 -4.92
CA ARG A 489 -8.84 -11.01 -4.42
C ARG A 489 -9.66 -10.20 -5.43
N LEU A 490 -9.32 -10.27 -6.74
CA LEU A 490 -10.13 -9.61 -7.77
C LEU A 490 -11.58 -10.09 -7.78
N VAL A 491 -11.79 -11.37 -7.50
CA VAL A 491 -13.12 -11.99 -7.53
C VAL A 491 -13.91 -11.68 -6.26
N VAL A 492 -13.29 -11.83 -5.08
CA VAL A 492 -14.03 -11.71 -3.82
C VAL A 492 -14.27 -10.26 -3.43
N ASP A 493 -13.33 -9.34 -3.69
CA ASP A 493 -13.49 -7.91 -3.41
C ASP A 493 -14.63 -7.32 -4.26
N THR A 494 -14.57 -7.48 -5.59
CA THR A 494 -15.64 -7.06 -6.49
C THR A 494 -16.95 -7.81 -6.24
N GLY A 495 -16.85 -9.10 -5.89
CA GLY A 495 -17.98 -9.93 -5.51
C GLY A 495 -18.75 -9.35 -4.34
N MET A 496 -18.07 -8.97 -3.28
CA MET A 496 -18.71 -8.40 -2.08
C MET A 496 -19.17 -6.97 -2.31
N HIS A 497 -18.30 -6.10 -2.82
CA HIS A 497 -18.54 -4.66 -2.86
C HIS A 497 -19.44 -4.20 -3.99
N ALA A 498 -19.45 -4.90 -5.12
CA ALA A 498 -20.28 -4.54 -6.27
C ALA A 498 -21.41 -5.55 -6.55
N LEU A 499 -21.13 -6.86 -6.45
CA LEU A 499 -22.06 -7.91 -6.85
C LEU A 499 -22.89 -8.47 -5.67
N GLY A 500 -22.72 -7.94 -4.46
CA GLY A 500 -23.52 -8.28 -3.29
C GLY A 500 -23.28 -9.70 -2.75
N TRP A 501 -22.08 -10.26 -2.92
CA TRP A 501 -21.76 -11.56 -2.35
C TRP A 501 -21.77 -11.51 -0.82
N PRO A 502 -22.40 -12.51 -0.17
CA PRO A 502 -22.23 -12.73 1.25
C PRO A 502 -20.77 -13.05 1.59
N ARG A 503 -20.36 -12.71 2.83
CA ARG A 503 -19.02 -13.02 3.37
C ARG A 503 -18.66 -14.51 3.22
N ASP A 504 -19.58 -15.41 3.55
CA ASP A 504 -19.33 -16.85 3.48
C ASP A 504 -19.10 -17.35 2.04
N ARG A 505 -19.72 -16.71 1.03
CA ARG A 505 -19.45 -17.01 -0.37
C ARG A 505 -18.02 -16.63 -0.75
N ALA A 506 -17.54 -15.49 -0.29
CA ALA A 506 -16.17 -15.05 -0.52
C ALA A 506 -15.16 -15.99 0.15
N ILE A 507 -15.42 -16.39 1.39
CA ILE A 507 -14.62 -17.41 2.12
C ILE A 507 -14.59 -18.72 1.36
N ALA A 508 -15.74 -19.22 0.92
CA ALA A 508 -15.84 -20.48 0.20
C ALA A 508 -15.07 -20.44 -1.13
N PHE A 509 -15.14 -19.31 -1.86
CA PHE A 509 -14.39 -19.12 -3.09
C PHE A 509 -12.87 -19.17 -2.84
N MET A 510 -12.36 -18.41 -1.87
CA MET A 510 -10.95 -18.45 -1.53
C MET A 510 -10.50 -19.83 -1.05
N HIS A 511 -11.31 -20.51 -0.27
CA HIS A 511 -11.00 -21.88 0.18
C HIS A 511 -10.89 -22.88 -0.98
N ALA A 512 -11.70 -22.72 -2.02
CA ALA A 512 -11.71 -23.61 -3.18
C ALA A 512 -10.48 -23.41 -4.11
N HIS A 513 -9.86 -22.23 -4.10
CA HIS A 513 -8.85 -21.83 -5.08
C HIS A 513 -7.49 -21.45 -4.47
N THR A 514 -7.33 -21.44 -3.14
CA THR A 514 -6.06 -21.04 -2.50
C THR A 514 -5.60 -22.07 -1.48
N ALA A 515 -4.30 -22.13 -1.24
CA ALA A 515 -3.73 -23.00 -0.19
C ALA A 515 -3.76 -22.36 1.21
N LEU A 516 -4.36 -21.17 1.38
CA LEU A 516 -4.42 -20.45 2.64
C LEU A 516 -5.17 -21.26 3.71
N ALA A 517 -4.71 -21.16 4.95
CA ALA A 517 -5.42 -21.72 6.11
C ALA A 517 -6.78 -21.04 6.28
N PRO A 518 -7.82 -21.77 6.77
CA PRO A 518 -9.17 -21.24 6.94
C PRO A 518 -9.24 -19.94 7.76
N ASP A 519 -8.47 -19.85 8.85
CA ASP A 519 -8.43 -18.65 9.69
C ASP A 519 -7.81 -17.46 8.94
N ASN A 520 -6.78 -17.70 8.12
CA ASN A 520 -6.20 -16.65 7.29
C ASN A 520 -7.18 -16.17 6.22
N ILE A 521 -7.95 -17.08 5.61
CA ILE A 521 -9.01 -16.71 4.65
C ILE A 521 -10.05 -15.82 5.31
N ALA A 522 -10.52 -16.19 6.51
CA ALA A 522 -11.50 -15.39 7.22
C ALA A 522 -10.98 -13.98 7.56
N ASN A 523 -9.71 -13.90 8.00
CA ASN A 523 -9.03 -12.65 8.30
C ASN A 523 -8.88 -11.76 7.05
N GLU A 524 -8.49 -12.36 5.93
CA GLU A 524 -8.33 -11.63 4.66
C GLU A 524 -9.69 -11.14 4.12
N ILE A 525 -10.74 -11.94 4.19
CA ILE A 525 -12.08 -11.49 3.79
C ILE A 525 -12.56 -10.32 4.68
N ASP A 526 -12.32 -10.35 5.99
CA ASP A 526 -12.65 -9.24 6.88
C ASP A 526 -11.83 -7.99 6.53
N ARG A 527 -10.54 -8.15 6.17
CA ARG A 527 -9.70 -7.06 5.67
C ARG A 527 -10.27 -6.45 4.38
N TYR A 528 -10.68 -7.27 3.41
CA TYR A 528 -11.25 -6.74 2.16
C TYR A 528 -12.57 -6.00 2.40
N ILE A 529 -13.38 -6.44 3.37
CA ILE A 529 -14.62 -5.73 3.74
C ILE A 529 -14.32 -4.31 4.22
N VAL A 530 -13.23 -4.09 4.96
CA VAL A 530 -12.90 -2.79 5.55
C VAL A 530 -11.97 -1.93 4.69
N LEU A 531 -11.26 -2.52 3.74
CA LEU A 531 -10.37 -1.86 2.79
C LEU A 531 -10.81 -2.12 1.34
N PRO A 532 -12.01 -1.67 0.94
CA PRO A 532 -12.57 -1.97 -0.37
C PRO A 532 -11.69 -1.44 -1.50
N GLY A 533 -11.41 -2.28 -2.49
CA GLY A 533 -10.61 -1.95 -3.66
C GLY A 533 -9.10 -2.15 -3.48
N GLN A 534 -8.54 -2.11 -2.27
CA GLN A 534 -7.10 -2.27 -2.05
C GLN A 534 -6.60 -3.64 -2.57
N ALA A 535 -7.36 -4.68 -2.33
CA ALA A 535 -7.05 -6.04 -2.76
C ALA A 535 -6.92 -6.20 -4.29
N LEU A 536 -7.49 -5.28 -5.08
CA LEU A 536 -7.46 -5.30 -6.55
C LEU A 536 -6.11 -4.87 -7.13
N ALA A 537 -5.34 -4.09 -6.37
CA ALA A 537 -4.10 -3.46 -6.83
C ALA A 537 -3.06 -4.48 -7.30
N TYR A 538 -2.85 -5.53 -6.54
CA TYR A 538 -1.82 -6.56 -6.72
C TYR A 538 -1.83 -7.18 -8.11
N LYS A 539 -2.91 -7.87 -8.41
CA LYS A 539 -3.04 -8.61 -9.68
C LYS A 539 -3.18 -7.68 -10.87
N THR A 540 -3.88 -6.56 -10.72
CA THR A 540 -4.04 -5.56 -11.77
C THR A 540 -2.68 -4.98 -12.18
N GLY A 541 -1.84 -4.60 -11.21
CA GLY A 541 -0.50 -4.09 -11.48
C GLY A 541 0.42 -5.13 -12.12
N GLN A 542 0.41 -6.38 -11.60
CA GLN A 542 1.19 -7.47 -12.18
C GLN A 542 0.84 -7.71 -13.66
N LEU A 543 -0.46 -7.85 -13.94
CA LEU A 543 -0.93 -8.12 -15.32
C LEU A 543 -0.53 -6.99 -16.26
N GLU A 544 -0.59 -5.75 -15.83
CA GLU A 544 -0.16 -4.61 -16.62
C GLU A 544 1.34 -4.64 -16.91
N MET A 545 2.18 -4.88 -15.92
CA MET A 545 3.63 -4.96 -16.12
C MET A 545 4.04 -6.11 -17.02
N LEU A 546 3.38 -7.28 -16.89
CA LEU A 546 3.58 -8.42 -17.78
C LEU A 546 3.14 -8.12 -19.21
N ARG A 547 2.02 -7.42 -19.39
CA ARG A 547 1.52 -6.97 -20.69
C ARG A 547 2.51 -6.04 -21.38
N LEU A 548 2.96 -4.98 -20.67
CA LEU A 548 3.93 -4.01 -21.17
C LEU A 548 5.24 -4.68 -21.57
N ARG A 549 5.73 -5.62 -20.74
CA ARG A 549 6.93 -6.41 -21.06
C ARG A 549 6.76 -7.23 -22.33
N THR A 550 5.62 -7.88 -22.47
CA THR A 550 5.32 -8.70 -23.65
C THR A 550 5.26 -7.86 -24.92
N GLU A 551 4.58 -6.72 -24.88
CA GLU A 551 4.46 -5.78 -25.99
C GLU A 551 5.82 -5.21 -26.39
N ALA A 552 6.63 -4.78 -25.41
CA ALA A 552 7.97 -4.29 -25.66
C ALA A 552 8.89 -5.36 -26.28
N ARG A 553 8.81 -6.60 -25.80
CA ARG A 553 9.57 -7.74 -26.35
C ARG A 553 9.18 -8.03 -27.81
N VAL A 554 7.88 -7.98 -28.12
CA VAL A 554 7.38 -8.19 -29.49
C VAL A 554 7.84 -7.05 -30.40
N ALA A 555 7.74 -5.81 -29.96
CA ALA A 555 8.09 -4.63 -30.77
C ALA A 555 9.59 -4.53 -31.05
N LEU A 556 10.43 -4.79 -30.06
CA LEU A 556 11.89 -4.64 -30.17
C LEU A 556 12.59 -5.91 -30.67
N GLY A 557 11.95 -7.08 -30.60
CA GLY A 557 12.54 -8.36 -31.04
C GLY A 557 13.91 -8.61 -30.40
N ALA A 558 14.95 -8.79 -31.24
CA ALA A 558 16.32 -9.03 -30.78
C ALA A 558 16.97 -7.81 -30.09
N GLY A 559 16.37 -6.62 -30.19
CA GLY A 559 16.82 -5.41 -29.49
C GLY A 559 16.28 -5.25 -28.08
N PHE A 560 15.42 -6.16 -27.62
CA PHE A 560 14.89 -6.13 -26.26
C PHE A 560 15.96 -6.57 -25.25
N ASP A 561 16.25 -5.70 -24.26
CA ASP A 561 17.06 -6.04 -23.08
C ASP A 561 16.19 -5.91 -21.83
N ILE A 562 16.16 -6.94 -21.01
CA ILE A 562 15.34 -7.00 -19.80
C ILE A 562 15.79 -5.97 -18.76
N ARG A 563 17.07 -5.65 -18.69
CA ARG A 563 17.61 -4.65 -17.75
C ARG A 563 17.13 -3.25 -18.11
N ASP A 564 17.18 -2.91 -19.38
CA ASP A 564 16.69 -1.63 -19.88
C ASP A 564 15.17 -1.49 -19.68
N PHE A 565 14.43 -2.58 -19.80
CA PHE A 565 13.00 -2.60 -19.52
C PHE A 565 12.73 -2.33 -18.04
N HIS A 566 13.42 -3.03 -17.14
CA HIS A 566 13.26 -2.80 -15.68
C HIS A 566 13.71 -1.40 -15.26
N ASP A 567 14.81 -0.92 -15.81
CA ASP A 567 15.29 0.45 -15.54
C ASP A 567 14.30 1.51 -16.06
N THR A 568 13.59 1.22 -17.17
CA THR A 568 12.52 2.08 -17.68
C THR A 568 11.31 2.10 -16.74
N LEU A 569 10.90 0.93 -16.21
CA LEU A 569 9.78 0.84 -15.27
C LEU A 569 10.06 1.59 -13.95
N LEU A 570 11.29 1.42 -13.40
CA LEU A 570 11.63 1.89 -12.06
C LEU A 570 12.27 3.28 -12.06
N GLY A 571 12.92 3.68 -13.16
CA GLY A 571 13.73 4.89 -13.25
C GLY A 571 12.96 6.21 -13.18
N SER A 572 11.63 6.13 -13.22
CA SER A 572 10.73 7.29 -13.06
C SER A 572 10.00 7.30 -11.70
N GLY A 573 10.37 6.43 -10.76
CA GLY A 573 9.63 6.25 -9.51
C GLY A 573 8.28 5.57 -9.71
N ALA A 574 7.47 5.49 -8.65
CA ALA A 574 6.14 4.89 -8.72
C ALA A 574 5.18 5.77 -9.53
N LEU A 575 4.46 5.17 -10.46
CA LEU A 575 3.56 5.85 -11.38
C LEU A 575 2.21 5.13 -11.51
N ALA A 576 1.17 5.92 -11.79
CA ALA A 576 -0.09 5.39 -12.27
C ALA A 576 0.13 4.53 -13.53
N LEU A 577 -0.58 3.41 -13.64
CA LEU A 577 -0.39 2.47 -14.75
C LEU A 577 -0.57 3.11 -16.15
N PRO A 578 -1.47 4.08 -16.38
CA PRO A 578 -1.52 4.80 -17.65
C PRO A 578 -0.24 5.60 -17.98
N ALA A 579 0.34 6.27 -16.98
CA ALA A 579 1.59 7.00 -17.14
C ALA A 579 2.76 6.04 -17.43
N LEU A 580 2.79 4.89 -16.75
CA LEU A 580 3.77 3.84 -16.98
C LEU A 580 3.69 3.30 -18.42
N ARG A 581 2.47 3.10 -18.97
CA ARG A 581 2.26 2.76 -20.39
C ARG A 581 2.92 3.78 -21.31
N GLY A 582 2.71 5.07 -21.05
CA GLY A 582 3.30 6.16 -21.84
C GLY A 582 4.81 6.10 -21.88
N ILE A 583 5.45 5.89 -20.72
CA ILE A 583 6.91 5.80 -20.61
C ILE A 583 7.46 4.58 -21.37
N VAL A 584 6.86 3.41 -21.21
CA VAL A 584 7.29 2.20 -21.91
C VAL A 584 7.09 2.34 -23.42
N SER A 585 5.97 2.91 -23.86
CA SER A 585 5.72 3.16 -25.28
C SER A 585 6.77 4.10 -25.89
N ALA A 586 7.06 5.22 -25.22
CA ALA A 586 8.10 6.15 -25.68
C ALA A 586 9.48 5.48 -25.72
N TRP A 587 9.83 4.66 -24.74
CA TRP A 587 11.08 3.91 -24.73
C TRP A 587 11.17 2.93 -25.93
N VAL A 588 10.09 2.21 -26.25
CA VAL A 588 10.01 1.30 -27.41
C VAL A 588 10.17 2.07 -28.72
N GLU A 589 9.46 3.19 -28.88
CA GLU A 589 9.54 4.03 -30.08
C GLU A 589 10.96 4.54 -30.34
N HIS A 590 11.67 4.99 -29.32
CA HIS A 590 13.05 5.47 -29.45
C HIS A 590 14.05 4.38 -29.86
N ARG A 591 13.76 3.11 -29.57
CA ARG A 591 14.62 1.97 -29.87
C ARG A 591 14.25 1.22 -31.15
N THR A 592 13.09 1.51 -31.73
CA THR A 592 12.66 0.88 -32.98
C THR A 592 13.44 1.47 -34.14
N PRO A 593 14.24 0.68 -34.92
CA PRO A 593 14.97 1.20 -36.06
C PRO A 593 14.01 1.71 -37.14
N GLY A 594 13.97 3.02 -37.38
CA GLY A 594 13.13 3.65 -38.40
C GLY A 594 12.43 4.93 -37.97
N SER A 595 12.44 5.34 -36.68
CA SER A 595 11.85 6.59 -36.20
C SER A 595 12.80 7.80 -36.30
N ALA A 596 14.05 7.61 -36.79
CA ALA A 596 14.90 8.74 -37.10
C ALA A 596 14.29 9.48 -38.31
N SER A 597 13.69 10.63 -38.03
CA SER A 597 13.30 11.61 -39.03
C SER A 597 14.43 11.76 -40.06
N THR A 598 14.15 11.38 -41.29
CA THR A 598 15.00 11.73 -42.45
C THR A 598 15.25 13.23 -42.40
N PRO A 599 16.50 13.71 -42.34
CA PRO A 599 16.72 15.13 -42.53
C PRO A 599 16.27 15.44 -43.95
N SER A 600 15.27 16.31 -44.06
CA SER A 600 14.87 16.89 -45.36
C SER A 600 16.07 17.56 -45.96
N SER A 601 16.55 16.97 -47.07
CA SER A 601 17.54 17.53 -47.99
C SER A 601 17.01 18.78 -48.67
#